data_87cb2cdbb428e58d8b2b50585bf2b972
#
_entry.id   87cb2cdbb428e58d8b2b50585bf2b972
#
_cell.length_a   1.000
_cell.length_b   1.000
_cell.length_c   1.000
_cell.angle_alpha   90.00
_cell.angle_beta   90.00
_cell.angle_gamma   90.00
#
_symmetry.space_group_name_H-M   'P 1'
#
loop_
_entity.id
_entity.type
_entity.pdbx_description
1 polymer ?
#
loop_
_entity_poly.entity_id
_entity_poly.type
_entity_poly.pdbx_seq_one_letter_code
_entity_poly.pdbx_strand_id
1 'polypeptide(L)'
;MELTPAQEDGHVVYRGIFTAPDDVELVWYHFRLSWADGGTSCYGKNGLCAWDAVEPWQLTVYDDTHKTPAWFGRGVTYQIFPDRFRRAKSRDVAGLVGPRTLHDNWDELPEYRPNSEGEITCSDFFGGDLQGITEKLDYLASLGVTTLYLCPIFEASTNHRYDTACYERIDPLLGDEADFRMLCAEAKKRGIYVMLDGVFNHTGRKSVYFNADGFYDDLGAAQGEQSPYYRWYNFHPFPDEYDAWWGIKNLPAVNELEKSYVDYIIEGDNSIIKHWLRAGASGWRLDVADELPDEFIAKIRAAMNEENPDTYLLGEVWEDGTTKIAYSQRRKYLLGRETNGLMNYPFRTALMAYLLGGGAEYFRDSMEELRENYPAPAFYGAMNFLSTHDTPRLLTILGLTSPAPQTRDERAVYQLSDSDLARGMSLLKLAALILYTFPGSPMLY
;
A
#
# COMPACT_ATOMS: atom_id res chain seq x y z
N MET A 1 -27.89 -21.62 16.28
CA MET A 1 -29.04 -21.20 15.45
C MET A 1 -29.61 -22.47 14.83
N GLU A 2 -30.92 -22.73 14.96
CA GLU A 2 -31.60 -23.81 14.23
C GLU A 2 -32.09 -23.30 12.88
N LEU A 3 -31.96 -24.15 11.86
CA LEU A 3 -32.43 -23.83 10.52
C LEU A 3 -33.78 -24.50 10.27
N THR A 4 -34.72 -23.80 9.64
CA THR A 4 -36.05 -24.30 9.31
C THR A 4 -36.09 -24.73 7.84
N PRO A 5 -36.56 -25.96 7.53
CA PRO A 5 -36.70 -26.42 6.14
C PRO A 5 -37.83 -25.71 5.42
N ALA A 6 -37.61 -25.36 4.16
CA ALA A 6 -38.62 -24.86 3.23
C ALA A 6 -38.50 -25.60 1.89
N GLN A 7 -39.60 -25.72 1.14
CA GLN A 7 -39.61 -26.31 -0.21
C GLN A 7 -39.50 -25.18 -1.25
N GLU A 8 -38.45 -25.21 -2.08
CA GLU A 8 -38.26 -24.24 -3.15
C GLU A 8 -37.78 -24.96 -4.42
N ASP A 9 -38.44 -24.78 -5.52
CA ASP A 9 -38.09 -25.32 -6.84
C ASP A 9 -37.72 -26.82 -6.85
N GLY A 10 -38.43 -27.62 -6.03
CA GLY A 10 -38.18 -29.06 -5.91
C GLY A 10 -37.03 -29.45 -4.98
N HIS A 11 -36.41 -28.49 -4.33
CA HIS A 11 -35.33 -28.70 -3.36
C HIS A 11 -35.79 -28.36 -1.94
N VAL A 12 -35.16 -28.99 -0.94
CA VAL A 12 -35.31 -28.61 0.47
C VAL A 12 -34.21 -27.59 0.81
N VAL A 13 -34.63 -26.39 1.13
CA VAL A 13 -33.74 -25.29 1.55
C VAL A 13 -33.90 -25.08 3.05
N TYR A 14 -32.78 -25.00 3.78
CA TYR A 14 -32.78 -24.71 5.21
C TYR A 14 -32.43 -23.24 5.43
N ARG A 15 -33.30 -22.54 6.16
CA ARG A 15 -33.15 -21.11 6.44
C ARG A 15 -33.06 -20.83 7.94
N GLY A 16 -32.25 -19.82 8.29
CA GLY A 16 -32.17 -19.26 9.61
C GLY A 16 -31.77 -17.78 9.55
N ILE A 17 -32.04 -17.07 10.62
CA ILE A 17 -31.67 -15.66 10.75
C ILE A 17 -30.50 -15.57 11.73
N PHE A 18 -29.37 -15.06 11.26
CA PHE A 18 -28.25 -14.67 12.10
C PHE A 18 -28.36 -13.16 12.41
N THR A 19 -28.33 -12.82 13.69
CA THR A 19 -28.25 -11.41 14.11
C THR A 19 -26.78 -11.10 14.38
N ALA A 20 -26.24 -10.12 13.66
CA ALA A 20 -24.87 -9.66 13.88
C ALA A 20 -24.71 -9.13 15.32
N PRO A 21 -23.55 -9.34 15.94
CA PRO A 21 -23.22 -8.70 17.21
C PRO A 21 -23.19 -7.18 17.08
N ASP A 22 -23.33 -6.45 18.20
CA ASP A 22 -23.33 -4.99 18.22
C ASP A 22 -21.92 -4.42 17.98
N ASP A 23 -20.88 -5.17 18.31
CA ASP A 23 -19.47 -4.78 18.07
C ASP A 23 -18.93 -5.39 16.77
N VAL A 24 -17.92 -4.71 16.21
CA VAL A 24 -17.20 -5.18 15.04
C VAL A 24 -16.32 -6.38 15.39
N GLU A 25 -16.52 -7.49 14.69
CA GLU A 25 -15.74 -8.70 14.94
C GLU A 25 -15.75 -9.68 13.76
N LEU A 26 -14.93 -10.71 13.83
CA LEU A 26 -14.96 -11.85 12.94
C LEU A 26 -15.77 -12.97 13.58
N VAL A 27 -16.73 -13.50 12.85
CA VAL A 27 -17.56 -14.63 13.25
C VAL A 27 -17.26 -15.80 12.33
N TRP A 28 -17.02 -16.98 12.90
CA TRP A 28 -16.84 -18.20 12.14
C TRP A 28 -18.04 -19.10 12.32
N TYR A 29 -18.51 -19.70 11.23
CA TYR A 29 -19.67 -20.58 11.26
C TYR A 29 -19.48 -21.80 10.37
N HIS A 30 -20.18 -22.88 10.73
CA HIS A 30 -20.36 -24.08 9.93
C HIS A 30 -21.74 -24.65 10.22
N PHE A 31 -22.19 -25.58 9.40
CA PHE A 31 -23.46 -26.25 9.62
C PHE A 31 -23.24 -27.62 10.28
N ARG A 32 -24.08 -27.94 11.25
CA ARG A 32 -24.15 -29.27 11.86
C ARG A 32 -25.40 -29.98 11.33
N LEU A 33 -25.21 -31.15 10.78
CA LEU A 33 -26.28 -32.03 10.25
C LEU A 33 -26.50 -33.17 11.22
N SER A 34 -27.78 -33.45 11.54
CA SER A 34 -28.18 -34.62 12.32
C SER A 34 -29.00 -35.54 11.43
N TRP A 35 -28.58 -36.79 11.36
CA TRP A 35 -29.19 -37.78 10.51
C TRP A 35 -30.26 -38.59 11.27
N ALA A 36 -31.21 -39.17 10.54
CA ALA A 36 -32.29 -39.94 11.15
C ALA A 36 -31.85 -41.20 11.92
N ASP A 37 -30.65 -41.71 11.61
CA ASP A 37 -30.03 -42.85 12.30
C ASP A 37 -29.28 -42.43 13.60
N GLY A 38 -29.34 -41.15 13.97
CA GLY A 38 -28.65 -40.59 15.12
C GLY A 38 -27.21 -40.17 14.86
N GLY A 39 -26.69 -40.34 13.64
CA GLY A 39 -25.37 -39.83 13.23
C GLY A 39 -25.36 -38.32 13.14
N THR A 40 -24.15 -37.72 13.25
CA THR A 40 -23.93 -36.28 13.04
C THR A 40 -22.75 -36.06 12.14
N SER A 41 -22.82 -35.02 11.30
CA SER A 41 -21.74 -34.54 10.45
C SER A 41 -21.71 -33.02 10.46
N CYS A 42 -20.59 -32.45 10.07
CA CYS A 42 -20.44 -31.00 9.84
C CYS A 42 -20.32 -30.71 8.34
N TYR A 43 -20.70 -29.52 7.95
CA TYR A 43 -20.52 -29.00 6.61
C TYR A 43 -19.87 -27.62 6.68
N GLY A 44 -18.70 -27.49 6.10
CA GLY A 44 -17.90 -26.29 6.06
C GLY A 44 -17.30 -26.05 4.68
N LYS A 45 -16.28 -25.20 4.57
CA LYS A 45 -15.56 -24.91 3.30
C LYS A 45 -15.05 -26.18 2.62
N ASN A 46 -14.56 -27.12 3.40
CA ASN A 46 -14.06 -28.42 2.95
C ASN A 46 -15.16 -29.49 2.72
N GLY A 47 -16.44 -29.07 2.69
CA GLY A 47 -17.56 -29.95 2.45
C GLY A 47 -18.05 -30.74 3.68
N LEU A 48 -18.63 -31.92 3.45
CA LEU A 48 -19.15 -32.74 4.52
C LEU A 48 -18.02 -33.51 5.21
N CYS A 49 -17.90 -33.36 6.52
CA CYS A 49 -16.79 -33.91 7.30
C CYS A 49 -17.17 -34.17 8.77
N ALA A 50 -16.25 -34.74 9.55
CA ALA A 50 -16.37 -34.85 10.99
C ALA A 50 -16.21 -33.50 11.69
N TRP A 51 -16.65 -33.39 12.94
CA TRP A 51 -16.61 -32.15 13.72
C TRP A 51 -15.18 -31.57 13.87
N ASP A 52 -14.21 -32.41 14.08
CA ASP A 52 -12.81 -32.04 14.29
C ASP A 52 -12.03 -31.72 13.00
N ALA A 53 -12.65 -31.93 11.85
CA ALA A 53 -12.07 -31.67 10.53
C ALA A 53 -12.77 -30.53 9.77
N VAL A 54 -13.79 -29.87 10.34
CA VAL A 54 -14.55 -28.84 9.63
C VAL A 54 -13.75 -27.54 9.51
N GLU A 55 -13.70 -27.03 8.30
CA GLU A 55 -13.19 -25.68 8.00
C GLU A 55 -14.37 -24.69 7.99
N PRO A 56 -14.45 -23.76 8.96
CA PRO A 56 -15.57 -22.83 9.02
C PRO A 56 -15.46 -21.73 7.98
N TRP A 57 -16.60 -21.19 7.55
CA TRP A 57 -16.64 -19.92 6.84
C TRP A 57 -16.46 -18.75 7.79
N GLN A 58 -15.88 -17.66 7.28
CA GLN A 58 -15.78 -16.40 8.00
C GLN A 58 -16.91 -15.45 7.60
N LEU A 59 -17.43 -14.72 8.57
CA LEU A 59 -18.29 -13.57 8.38
C LEU A 59 -17.66 -12.38 9.12
N THR A 60 -17.42 -11.30 8.39
CA THR A 60 -16.84 -10.08 8.95
C THR A 60 -17.94 -9.08 9.27
N VAL A 61 -18.13 -8.81 10.57
CA VAL A 61 -19.02 -7.76 11.07
C VAL A 61 -18.21 -6.48 11.18
N TYR A 62 -18.62 -5.43 10.45
CA TYR A 62 -17.88 -4.20 10.32
C TYR A 62 -18.77 -2.98 10.56
N ASP A 63 -18.16 -1.86 10.96
CA ASP A 63 -18.80 -0.55 11.13
C ASP A 63 -19.01 0.10 9.75
N ASP A 64 -20.26 0.35 9.35
CA ASP A 64 -20.60 0.99 8.08
C ASP A 64 -20.96 2.47 8.22
N THR A 65 -20.68 3.05 9.37
CA THR A 65 -20.95 4.48 9.65
C THR A 65 -20.26 5.40 8.64
N HIS A 66 -19.02 5.08 8.28
CA HIS A 66 -18.25 5.81 7.29
C HIS A 66 -18.21 5.05 5.97
N LYS A 67 -18.86 5.61 4.96
CA LYS A 67 -18.93 4.97 3.64
C LYS A 67 -17.58 5.05 2.93
N THR A 68 -17.23 3.99 2.23
CA THR A 68 -16.08 4.00 1.31
C THR A 68 -16.37 4.95 0.15
N PRO A 69 -15.47 5.90 -0.16
CA PRO A 69 -15.66 6.83 -1.27
C PRO A 69 -15.87 6.12 -2.60
N ALA A 70 -16.93 6.48 -3.30
CA ALA A 70 -17.33 5.79 -4.52
C ALA A 70 -16.46 6.10 -5.73
N TRP A 71 -15.52 7.04 -5.65
CA TRP A 71 -14.61 7.39 -6.74
C TRP A 71 -13.47 6.38 -6.90
N PHE A 72 -13.02 5.75 -5.81
CA PHE A 72 -11.98 4.74 -5.88
C PHE A 72 -12.53 3.44 -6.48
N GLY A 73 -11.81 2.84 -7.41
CA GLY A 73 -12.25 1.62 -8.11
C GLY A 73 -13.16 1.85 -9.32
N ARG A 74 -13.55 3.10 -9.64
CA ARG A 74 -14.36 3.40 -10.86
C ARG A 74 -13.56 3.39 -12.15
N GLY A 75 -12.26 3.48 -12.07
CA GLY A 75 -11.34 3.48 -13.20
C GLY A 75 -10.00 2.91 -12.81
N VAL A 76 -8.96 3.36 -13.48
CA VAL A 76 -7.60 2.86 -13.29
C VAL A 76 -6.88 3.72 -12.26
N THR A 77 -6.22 3.07 -11.29
CA THR A 77 -5.19 3.69 -10.47
C THR A 77 -3.86 3.61 -11.23
N TYR A 78 -3.12 4.71 -11.31
CA TYR A 78 -1.78 4.73 -11.88
C TYR A 78 -0.78 5.10 -10.78
N GLN A 79 0.11 4.18 -10.45
CA GLN A 79 1.19 4.43 -9.50
C GLN A 79 2.32 5.17 -10.23
N ILE A 80 2.80 6.25 -9.63
CA ILE A 80 3.92 7.03 -10.16
C ILE A 80 5.06 7.04 -9.15
N PHE A 81 6.26 6.63 -9.59
CA PHE A 81 7.52 6.92 -8.93
C PHE A 81 8.04 8.25 -9.51
N PRO A 82 7.87 9.39 -8.79
CA PRO A 82 7.98 10.72 -9.41
C PRO A 82 9.32 10.98 -10.08
N ASP A 83 10.43 10.59 -9.45
CA ASP A 83 11.79 10.75 -9.98
C ASP A 83 11.96 10.11 -11.37
N ARG A 84 11.21 9.05 -11.68
CA ARG A 84 11.37 8.20 -12.87
C ARG A 84 10.21 8.34 -13.88
N PHE A 85 9.37 9.38 -13.79
CA PHE A 85 8.20 9.51 -14.65
C PHE A 85 8.40 10.53 -15.78
N ARG A 86 8.61 11.82 -15.42
CA ARG A 86 8.79 12.92 -16.39
C ARG A 86 9.47 14.10 -15.74
N ARG A 87 10.57 14.57 -16.33
CA ARG A 87 11.23 15.82 -15.94
C ARG A 87 10.73 16.96 -16.84
N ALA A 88 10.06 17.95 -16.23
CA ALA A 88 9.66 19.17 -16.91
C ALA A 88 10.67 20.30 -16.71
N LYS A 89 11.28 20.37 -15.52
CA LYS A 89 12.28 21.40 -15.18
C LYS A 89 13.59 20.75 -14.74
N SER A 90 14.71 21.36 -15.12
CA SER A 90 16.00 21.06 -14.50
C SER A 90 16.11 21.84 -13.18
N ARG A 91 16.51 21.16 -12.12
CA ARG A 91 16.65 21.73 -10.76
C ARG A 91 18.07 21.47 -10.25
N ASP A 92 18.59 22.39 -9.43
CA ASP A 92 19.88 22.23 -8.78
C ASP A 92 19.77 21.26 -7.60
N VAL A 93 20.80 20.48 -7.38
CA VAL A 93 20.95 19.56 -6.24
C VAL A 93 21.81 20.13 -5.11
N ALA A 94 22.45 21.27 -5.33
CA ALA A 94 23.32 21.88 -4.33
C ALA A 94 22.54 22.30 -3.08
N GLY A 95 23.06 21.97 -1.90
CA GLY A 95 22.45 22.33 -0.62
C GLY A 95 21.22 21.52 -0.23
N LEU A 96 20.86 20.47 -0.99
CA LEU A 96 19.78 19.55 -0.62
C LEU A 96 20.28 18.48 0.36
N VAL A 97 19.36 17.93 1.14
CA VAL A 97 19.69 16.88 2.11
C VAL A 97 20.24 15.63 1.41
N GLY A 98 21.35 15.11 1.93
CA GLY A 98 22.06 13.96 1.38
C GLY A 98 22.82 14.22 0.08
N PRO A 99 23.73 13.30 -0.29
CA PRO A 99 24.40 13.35 -1.59
C PRO A 99 23.42 13.05 -2.71
N ARG A 100 23.49 13.81 -3.81
CA ARG A 100 22.63 13.60 -4.96
C ARG A 100 23.41 13.71 -6.26
N THR A 101 23.27 12.72 -7.12
CA THR A 101 23.78 12.72 -8.50
C THR A 101 22.61 12.75 -9.46
N LEU A 102 22.53 13.79 -10.30
CA LEU A 102 21.49 13.91 -11.31
C LEU A 102 21.98 13.32 -12.63
N HIS A 103 21.21 12.38 -13.20
CA HIS A 103 21.45 11.85 -14.54
C HIS A 103 21.13 12.89 -15.60
N ASP A 104 22.04 13.06 -16.55
CA ASP A 104 21.84 13.96 -17.70
C ASP A 104 20.94 13.33 -18.76
N ASN A 105 21.13 12.04 -18.97
CA ASN A 105 20.37 11.26 -19.96
C ASN A 105 19.37 10.34 -19.30
N TRP A 106 18.12 10.38 -19.78
CA TRP A 106 17.03 9.55 -19.29
C TRP A 106 17.22 8.04 -19.60
N ASP A 107 18.04 7.69 -20.57
CA ASP A 107 18.33 6.32 -21.00
C ASP A 107 19.53 5.68 -20.25
N GLU A 108 20.16 6.41 -19.32
CA GLU A 108 21.21 5.85 -18.48
C GLU A 108 20.69 4.77 -17.53
N LEU A 109 21.55 3.83 -17.17
CA LEU A 109 21.23 2.87 -16.11
C LEU A 109 21.28 3.57 -14.75
N PRO A 110 20.32 3.29 -13.85
CA PRO A 110 20.40 3.75 -12.48
C PRO A 110 21.62 3.12 -11.78
N GLU A 111 22.11 3.77 -10.74
CA GLU A 111 23.14 3.19 -9.89
C GLU A 111 22.60 1.99 -9.13
N TYR A 112 23.08 0.81 -9.46
CA TYR A 112 22.60 -0.45 -8.90
C TYR A 112 23.65 -1.21 -8.08
N ARG A 113 24.92 -0.73 -8.13
CA ARG A 113 26.02 -1.35 -7.39
C ARG A 113 26.15 -0.76 -6.00
N PRO A 114 26.51 -1.59 -5.01
CA PRO A 114 26.81 -1.06 -3.69
C PRO A 114 28.10 -0.21 -3.74
N ASN A 115 28.17 0.77 -2.85
CA ASN A 115 29.37 1.58 -2.61
C ASN A 115 30.50 0.73 -1.99
N SER A 116 31.63 1.36 -1.65
CA SER A 116 32.81 0.70 -1.02
C SER A 116 32.49 0.09 0.35
N GLU A 117 31.40 0.50 0.99
CA GLU A 117 30.94 0.01 2.29
C GLU A 117 29.89 -1.10 2.16
N GLY A 118 29.51 -1.46 0.91
CA GLY A 118 28.53 -2.48 0.61
C GLY A 118 27.08 -1.98 0.65
N GLU A 119 26.84 -0.67 0.69
CA GLU A 119 25.53 -0.07 0.78
C GLU A 119 25.00 0.38 -0.59
N ILE A 120 23.69 0.23 -0.82
CA ILE A 120 22.97 0.84 -1.93
C ILE A 120 22.47 2.20 -1.45
N THR A 121 23.06 3.27 -1.99
CA THR A 121 22.82 4.65 -1.50
C THR A 121 21.53 5.26 -2.01
N CYS A 122 20.98 4.78 -3.13
CA CYS A 122 19.80 5.36 -3.79
C CYS A 122 19.92 6.90 -4.00
N SER A 123 21.16 7.36 -4.28
CA SER A 123 21.51 8.78 -4.38
C SER A 123 21.57 9.29 -5.82
N ASP A 124 21.21 8.45 -6.79
CA ASP A 124 21.10 8.80 -8.21
C ASP A 124 19.66 9.19 -8.57
N PHE A 125 19.49 10.33 -9.21
CA PHE A 125 18.19 10.90 -9.55
C PHE A 125 18.07 11.13 -11.05
N PHE A 126 16.88 10.89 -11.62
CA PHE A 126 16.56 11.28 -13.00
C PHE A 126 15.81 12.61 -13.06
N GLY A 127 15.38 13.11 -11.92
CA GLY A 127 14.79 14.45 -11.77
C GLY A 127 13.41 14.60 -12.37
N GLY A 128 12.61 13.54 -12.43
CA GLY A 128 11.18 13.66 -12.66
C GLY A 128 10.52 14.54 -11.60
N ASP A 129 9.48 15.29 -11.95
CA ASP A 129 8.90 16.32 -11.10
C ASP A 129 7.36 16.41 -11.20
N LEU A 130 6.74 17.14 -10.25
CA LEU A 130 5.28 17.31 -10.18
C LEU A 130 4.73 18.06 -11.40
N GLN A 131 5.50 18.96 -11.97
CA GLN A 131 5.09 19.64 -13.21
C GLN A 131 5.10 18.65 -14.39
N GLY A 132 6.08 17.75 -14.46
CA GLY A 132 6.12 16.69 -15.48
C GLY A 132 4.91 15.76 -15.37
N ILE A 133 4.47 15.43 -14.16
CA ILE A 133 3.23 14.67 -13.94
C ILE A 133 2.04 15.49 -14.44
N THR A 134 1.98 16.79 -14.12
CA THR A 134 0.89 17.69 -14.57
C THR A 134 0.81 17.75 -16.10
N GLU A 135 1.95 17.84 -16.80
CA GLU A 135 2.02 17.83 -18.27
C GLU A 135 1.50 16.52 -18.90
N LYS A 136 1.50 15.42 -18.14
CA LYS A 136 1.06 14.10 -18.61
C LYS A 136 -0.37 13.74 -18.22
N LEU A 137 -1.12 14.63 -17.58
CA LEU A 137 -2.48 14.32 -17.11
C LEU A 137 -3.44 13.96 -18.26
N ASP A 138 -3.31 14.58 -19.44
CA ASP A 138 -4.16 14.24 -20.60
C ASP A 138 -3.84 12.83 -21.13
N TYR A 139 -2.57 12.44 -21.14
CA TYR A 139 -2.16 11.07 -21.44
C TYR A 139 -2.72 10.08 -20.42
N LEU A 140 -2.60 10.36 -19.14
CA LEU A 140 -3.12 9.51 -18.07
C LEU A 140 -4.66 9.39 -18.16
N ALA A 141 -5.36 10.49 -18.38
CA ALA A 141 -6.82 10.48 -18.60
C ALA A 141 -7.22 9.63 -19.82
N SER A 142 -6.44 9.67 -20.91
CA SER A 142 -6.69 8.85 -22.11
C SER A 142 -6.56 7.34 -21.87
N LEU A 143 -5.84 6.93 -20.81
CA LEU A 143 -5.75 5.54 -20.36
C LEU A 143 -6.89 5.13 -19.43
N GLY A 144 -7.84 6.02 -19.12
CA GLY A 144 -8.90 5.76 -18.16
C GLY A 144 -8.46 5.88 -16.71
N VAL A 145 -7.33 6.56 -16.44
CA VAL A 145 -6.85 6.80 -15.08
C VAL A 145 -7.80 7.75 -14.37
N THR A 146 -8.26 7.34 -13.20
CA THR A 146 -9.09 8.13 -12.27
C THR A 146 -8.41 8.37 -10.94
N THR A 147 -7.32 7.68 -10.66
CA THR A 147 -6.55 7.85 -9.43
C THR A 147 -5.05 7.84 -9.74
N LEU A 148 -4.33 8.84 -9.25
CA LEU A 148 -2.87 8.81 -9.18
C LEU A 148 -2.46 8.42 -7.77
N TYR A 149 -1.70 7.34 -7.64
CA TYR A 149 -0.97 7.03 -6.42
C TYR A 149 0.49 7.45 -6.60
N LEU A 150 0.91 8.47 -5.86
CA LEU A 150 2.28 8.97 -5.90
C LEU A 150 3.10 8.27 -4.80
N CYS A 151 4.21 7.58 -5.20
CA CYS A 151 5.24 7.22 -4.24
C CYS A 151 5.73 8.48 -3.51
N PRO A 152 6.43 8.38 -2.37
CA PRO A 152 6.70 9.52 -1.49
C PRO A 152 7.23 10.77 -2.23
N ILE A 153 6.66 11.92 -1.90
CA ILE A 153 6.99 13.21 -2.51
C ILE A 153 7.67 14.19 -1.57
N PHE A 154 7.74 13.84 -0.29
CA PHE A 154 8.31 14.71 0.73
C PHE A 154 9.84 14.77 0.65
N GLU A 155 10.43 15.83 1.22
CA GLU A 155 11.88 15.97 1.28
C GLU A 155 12.52 14.74 1.90
N ALA A 156 13.56 14.21 1.25
CA ALA A 156 14.26 13.01 1.66
C ALA A 156 15.69 13.01 1.10
N SER A 157 16.56 12.11 1.55
CA SER A 157 17.93 12.03 1.03
C SER A 157 18.08 11.06 -0.15
N THR A 158 17.12 10.16 -0.35
CA THR A 158 17.16 9.14 -1.40
C THR A 158 16.15 9.40 -2.52
N ASN A 159 16.37 8.77 -3.67
CA ASN A 159 15.51 8.91 -4.84
C ASN A 159 14.11 8.30 -4.64
N HIS A 160 13.96 7.32 -3.75
CA HIS A 160 12.67 6.70 -3.42
C HIS A 160 11.87 7.48 -2.36
N ARG A 161 12.53 8.30 -1.55
CA ARG A 161 11.93 9.19 -0.53
C ARG A 161 11.18 8.49 0.60
N TYR A 162 11.38 7.19 0.79
CA TYR A 162 10.87 6.49 1.98
C TYR A 162 11.65 6.88 3.24
N ASP A 163 12.81 7.48 3.13
CA ASP A 163 13.57 8.11 4.23
C ASP A 163 13.14 9.57 4.44
N THR A 164 11.87 9.82 4.71
CA THR A 164 11.31 11.17 4.84
C THR A 164 12.15 12.03 5.77
N ALA A 165 12.61 13.17 5.26
CA ALA A 165 13.40 14.15 6.00
C ALA A 165 12.55 15.29 6.57
N CYS A 166 11.48 15.69 5.87
CA CYS A 166 10.53 16.68 6.36
C CYS A 166 9.15 16.48 5.71
N TYR A 167 8.13 16.19 6.51
CA TYR A 167 6.76 15.98 6.02
C TYR A 167 6.05 17.27 5.59
N GLU A 168 6.53 18.42 6.04
CA GLU A 168 5.94 19.72 5.68
C GLU A 168 6.41 20.25 4.33
N ARG A 169 7.44 19.65 3.74
CA ARG A 169 8.05 20.12 2.49
C ARG A 169 8.03 19.05 1.42
N ILE A 170 7.63 19.44 0.23
CA ILE A 170 7.88 18.65 -0.99
C ILE A 170 9.41 18.63 -1.23
N ASP A 171 9.91 17.48 -1.68
CA ASP A 171 11.32 17.39 -2.10
C ASP A 171 11.63 18.42 -3.18
N PRO A 172 12.66 19.27 -3.01
CA PRO A 172 12.92 20.36 -3.94
C PRO A 172 13.19 19.93 -5.39
N LEU A 173 13.64 18.68 -5.61
CA LEU A 173 13.73 18.14 -6.98
C LEU A 173 12.38 17.88 -7.62
N LEU A 174 11.35 17.61 -6.82
CA LEU A 174 9.99 17.39 -7.32
C LEU A 174 9.23 18.71 -7.52
N GLY A 175 9.55 19.74 -6.75
CA GLY A 175 8.83 21.01 -6.77
C GLY A 175 8.58 21.57 -5.38
N ASP A 176 7.47 22.24 -5.24
CA ASP A 176 6.99 22.80 -4.00
C ASP A 176 5.47 22.56 -3.80
N GLU A 177 4.92 23.07 -2.70
CA GLU A 177 3.49 22.92 -2.41
C GLU A 177 2.60 23.58 -3.49
N ALA A 178 3.05 24.65 -4.14
CA ALA A 178 2.29 25.27 -5.21
C ALA A 178 2.21 24.37 -6.45
N ASP A 179 3.31 23.68 -6.79
CA ASP A 179 3.34 22.68 -7.86
C ASP A 179 2.39 21.50 -7.52
N PHE A 180 2.34 21.07 -6.25
CA PHE A 180 1.40 20.01 -5.81
C PHE A 180 -0.06 20.46 -5.88
N ARG A 181 -0.37 21.65 -5.39
CA ARG A 181 -1.73 22.23 -5.49
C ARG A 181 -2.17 22.37 -6.94
N MET A 182 -1.26 22.76 -7.82
CA MET A 182 -1.52 22.85 -9.26
C MET A 182 -1.82 21.46 -9.85
N LEU A 183 -1.00 20.45 -9.53
CA LEU A 183 -1.23 19.07 -9.95
C LEU A 183 -2.62 18.59 -9.53
N CYS A 184 -2.99 18.75 -8.26
CA CYS A 184 -4.30 18.34 -7.75
C CYS A 184 -5.46 19.08 -8.44
N ALA A 185 -5.33 20.38 -8.65
CA ALA A 185 -6.34 21.18 -9.33
C ALA A 185 -6.53 20.76 -10.79
N GLU A 186 -5.44 20.52 -11.54
CA GLU A 186 -5.48 20.07 -12.92
C GLU A 186 -5.97 18.62 -13.07
N ALA A 187 -5.59 17.74 -12.13
CA ALA A 187 -6.09 16.36 -12.04
C ALA A 187 -7.61 16.35 -11.80
N LYS A 188 -8.10 17.15 -10.86
CA LYS A 188 -9.54 17.26 -10.55
C LYS A 188 -10.38 17.69 -11.76
N LYS A 189 -9.90 18.59 -12.62
CA LYS A 189 -10.57 18.98 -13.86
C LYS A 189 -10.79 17.83 -14.83
N ARG A 190 -9.97 16.78 -14.72
CA ARG A 190 -10.01 15.56 -15.54
C ARG A 190 -10.68 14.38 -14.85
N GLY A 191 -11.24 14.60 -13.65
CA GLY A 191 -11.84 13.54 -12.82
C GLY A 191 -10.81 12.59 -12.22
N ILE A 192 -9.57 13.06 -12.04
CA ILE A 192 -8.47 12.29 -11.46
C ILE A 192 -8.25 12.75 -10.00
N TYR A 193 -8.19 11.79 -9.09
CA TYR A 193 -7.92 11.95 -7.67
C TYR A 193 -6.46 11.66 -7.37
N VAL A 194 -5.85 12.38 -6.44
CA VAL A 194 -4.43 12.22 -6.09
C VAL A 194 -4.30 11.63 -4.68
N MET A 195 -3.64 10.48 -4.57
CA MET A 195 -3.35 9.78 -3.31
C MET A 195 -1.86 9.90 -3.01
N LEU A 196 -1.52 10.24 -1.79
CA LEU A 196 -0.16 10.34 -1.28
C LEU A 196 0.30 9.07 -0.56
N ASP A 197 1.60 8.87 -0.50
CA ASP A 197 2.23 7.82 0.31
C ASP A 197 2.56 8.36 1.70
N GLY A 198 2.03 7.72 2.73
CA GLY A 198 2.22 8.04 4.14
C GLY A 198 3.22 7.10 4.78
N VAL A 199 4.48 7.51 4.85
CA VAL A 199 5.56 6.77 5.51
C VAL A 199 5.65 7.24 6.95
N PHE A 200 4.89 6.62 7.85
CA PHE A 200 4.75 7.09 9.24
C PHE A 200 5.34 6.13 10.29
N ASN A 201 5.84 4.97 9.89
CA ASN A 201 6.49 4.00 10.76
C ASN A 201 7.94 4.40 11.11
N HIS A 202 8.60 5.14 10.23
CA HIS A 202 9.99 5.57 10.39
C HIS A 202 10.23 6.91 9.69
N THR A 203 11.37 7.53 9.98
CA THR A 203 11.86 8.72 9.27
C THR A 203 13.26 8.46 8.72
N GLY A 204 13.78 9.38 7.92
CA GLY A 204 15.18 9.34 7.52
C GLY A 204 16.11 9.67 8.69
N ARG A 205 17.25 8.99 8.79
CA ARG A 205 18.32 9.32 9.76
C ARG A 205 18.80 10.78 9.60
N LYS A 206 18.72 11.32 8.38
CA LYS A 206 19.06 12.70 8.03
C LYS A 206 17.89 13.68 8.13
N SER A 207 16.73 13.24 8.63
CA SER A 207 15.54 14.10 8.77
C SER A 207 15.75 15.22 9.76
N VAL A 208 14.96 16.29 9.65
CA VAL A 208 14.91 17.35 10.67
C VAL A 208 14.57 16.81 12.06
N TYR A 209 13.83 15.71 12.12
CA TYR A 209 13.40 15.09 13.38
C TYR A 209 14.51 14.30 14.07
N PHE A 210 15.29 13.52 13.32
CA PHE A 210 16.39 12.72 13.88
C PHE A 210 17.74 13.46 13.81
N ASN A 211 18.06 14.05 12.68
CA ASN A 211 19.19 14.96 12.37
C ASN A 211 20.56 14.47 12.86
N ALA A 212 20.86 13.18 12.65
CA ALA A 212 22.11 12.59 13.12
C ALA A 212 23.36 13.25 12.51
N ASP A 213 23.27 13.76 11.28
CA ASP A 213 24.39 14.33 10.54
C ASP A 213 24.50 15.87 10.72
N GLY A 214 23.56 16.49 11.46
CA GLY A 214 23.57 17.94 11.72
C GLY A 214 23.33 18.78 10.46
N PHE A 215 22.56 18.28 9.52
CA PHE A 215 22.24 18.99 8.28
C PHE A 215 21.32 20.20 8.52
N TYR A 216 20.36 20.04 9.44
CA TYR A 216 19.43 21.11 9.81
C TYR A 216 19.90 21.84 11.06
N ASP A 217 19.57 23.14 11.15
CA ASP A 217 19.88 23.97 12.33
C ASP A 217 19.04 23.58 13.55
N ASP A 218 17.90 22.93 13.34
CA ASP A 218 17.02 22.44 14.40
C ASP A 218 17.66 21.26 15.15
N LEU A 219 17.42 21.21 16.46
CA LEU A 219 17.92 20.14 17.31
C LEU A 219 17.14 18.85 17.09
N GLY A 220 17.71 17.90 16.35
CA GLY A 220 17.14 16.57 16.13
C GLY A 220 17.33 15.62 17.32
N ALA A 221 16.56 14.53 17.31
CA ALA A 221 16.56 13.55 18.40
C ALA A 221 17.94 12.93 18.67
N ALA A 222 18.75 12.67 17.63
CA ALA A 222 20.09 12.11 17.78
C ALA A 222 21.12 13.09 18.37
N GLN A 223 20.78 14.37 18.50
CA GLN A 223 21.69 15.41 18.97
C GLN A 223 21.52 15.74 20.46
N GLY A 224 20.43 15.32 21.09
CA GLY A 224 20.23 15.54 22.52
C GLY A 224 18.82 15.27 23.02
N GLU A 225 18.74 14.92 24.30
CA GLU A 225 17.45 14.65 24.98
C GLU A 225 16.53 15.87 25.08
N GLN A 226 17.07 17.09 24.86
CA GLN A 226 16.29 18.33 24.83
C GLN A 226 15.57 18.56 23.50
N SER A 227 15.85 17.74 22.49
CA SER A 227 15.12 17.82 21.22
C SER A 227 13.61 17.62 21.44
N PRO A 228 12.75 18.42 20.79
CA PRO A 228 11.32 18.19 20.84
C PRO A 228 10.91 16.84 20.25
N TYR A 229 11.79 16.23 19.46
CA TYR A 229 11.58 14.97 18.78
C TYR A 229 12.21 13.78 19.51
N TYR A 230 12.91 13.98 20.65
CA TYR A 230 13.65 12.91 21.32
C TYR A 230 12.74 11.71 21.67
N ARG A 231 11.52 11.97 22.16
CA ARG A 231 10.56 10.93 22.55
C ARG A 231 9.92 10.19 21.38
N TRP A 232 10.15 10.67 20.16
CA TRP A 232 9.68 9.97 18.96
C TRP A 232 10.48 8.70 18.69
N TYR A 233 11.68 8.56 19.30
CA TYR A 233 12.58 7.45 19.04
C TYR A 233 13.02 6.76 20.34
N ASN A 234 13.34 5.47 20.21
CA ASN A 234 13.87 4.66 21.32
C ASN A 234 15.38 4.45 21.12
N PHE A 235 16.18 4.87 22.09
CA PHE A 235 17.64 4.72 22.09
C PHE A 235 18.13 3.65 23.05
N HIS A 236 19.20 2.85 22.68
CA HIS A 236 19.72 1.68 23.41
C HIS A 236 21.22 1.40 23.25
N PRO A 237 22.21 2.15 23.62
CA PRO A 237 22.24 3.46 24.26
C PRO A 237 22.23 4.65 23.30
N PHE A 238 21.86 5.80 23.83
CA PHE A 238 21.95 7.08 23.12
C PHE A 238 23.41 7.47 22.84
N PRO A 239 23.72 8.09 21.69
CA PRO A 239 22.86 8.32 20.51
C PRO A 239 22.99 7.22 19.44
N ASP A 240 23.88 6.25 19.62
CA ASP A 240 24.39 5.40 18.54
C ASP A 240 23.52 4.18 18.26
N GLU A 241 22.79 3.69 19.28
CA GLU A 241 21.92 2.55 19.16
C GLU A 241 20.45 2.96 19.37
N TYR A 242 19.60 2.67 18.39
CA TYR A 242 18.18 3.02 18.37
C TYR A 242 17.39 2.01 17.55
N ASP A 243 16.09 1.96 17.81
CA ASP A 243 15.17 1.17 17.01
C ASP A 243 15.16 1.68 15.57
N ALA A 244 15.25 0.77 14.63
CA ALA A 244 15.24 1.07 13.20
C ALA A 244 14.40 0.04 12.46
N TRP A 245 13.68 0.47 11.42
CA TRP A 245 12.87 -0.39 10.59
C TRP A 245 13.71 -1.53 10.02
N TRP A 246 13.38 -2.76 10.41
CA TRP A 246 14.12 -3.99 10.07
C TRP A 246 15.63 -3.92 10.36
N GLY A 247 16.05 -3.10 11.32
CA GLY A 247 17.45 -2.90 11.65
C GLY A 247 18.23 -2.02 10.68
N ILE A 248 17.56 -1.39 9.72
CA ILE A 248 18.17 -0.48 8.74
C ILE A 248 18.43 0.87 9.43
N LYS A 249 19.68 1.13 9.84
CA LYS A 249 20.06 2.33 10.61
C LYS A 249 19.74 3.66 9.91
N ASN A 250 19.57 3.67 8.60
CA ASN A 250 19.15 4.88 7.86
C ASN A 250 17.65 5.20 8.02
N LEU A 251 16.88 4.30 8.63
CA LEU A 251 15.43 4.41 8.82
C LEU A 251 15.06 4.23 10.30
N PRO A 252 15.39 5.21 11.18
CA PRO A 252 15.01 5.16 12.60
C PRO A 252 13.49 5.03 12.75
N ALA A 253 13.06 3.98 13.47
CA ALA A 253 11.66 3.71 13.75
C ALA A 253 11.14 4.73 14.76
N VAL A 254 9.90 5.19 14.57
CA VAL A 254 9.24 6.12 15.48
C VAL A 254 8.35 5.39 16.48
N ASN A 255 8.09 6.03 17.62
CA ASN A 255 7.05 5.64 18.54
C ASN A 255 5.74 6.31 18.09
N GLU A 256 4.96 5.61 17.28
CA GLU A 256 3.79 6.15 16.60
C GLU A 256 2.71 6.64 17.57
N LEU A 257 2.65 6.11 18.78
CA LEU A 257 1.69 6.50 19.81
C LEU A 257 2.23 7.57 20.76
N GLU A 258 3.45 8.06 20.56
CA GLU A 258 3.93 9.23 21.31
C GLU A 258 3.03 10.44 21.00
N LYS A 259 2.54 11.09 22.06
CA LYS A 259 1.51 12.14 21.93
C LYS A 259 1.91 13.26 20.97
N SER A 260 3.14 13.75 21.05
CA SER A 260 3.59 14.86 20.20
C SER A 260 3.74 14.43 18.73
N TYR A 261 4.04 13.16 18.46
CA TYR A 261 4.05 12.59 17.12
C TYR A 261 2.61 12.47 16.57
N VAL A 262 1.70 11.94 17.38
CA VAL A 262 0.27 11.86 17.04
C VAL A 262 -0.30 13.25 16.74
N ASP A 263 -0.01 14.25 17.61
CA ASP A 263 -0.46 15.62 17.39
C ASP A 263 0.10 16.20 16.08
N TYR A 264 1.37 15.93 15.78
CA TYR A 264 2.04 16.43 14.59
C TYR A 264 1.53 15.78 13.30
N ILE A 265 1.42 14.46 13.28
CA ILE A 265 1.00 13.72 12.08
C ILE A 265 -0.53 13.79 11.88
N ILE A 266 -1.35 13.71 12.96
CA ILE A 266 -2.76 13.36 12.83
C ILE A 266 -3.70 14.42 13.47
N GLU A 267 -3.56 14.66 14.80
CA GLU A 267 -4.61 15.29 15.59
C GLU A 267 -4.57 16.83 15.56
N GLY A 268 -3.40 17.43 15.46
CA GLY A 268 -3.24 18.87 15.44
C GLY A 268 -4.03 19.54 14.30
N ASP A 269 -4.43 20.80 14.49
CA ASP A 269 -5.18 21.56 13.47
C ASP A 269 -4.46 21.68 12.14
N ASN A 270 -3.12 21.74 12.18
CA ASN A 270 -2.24 21.77 11.01
C ASN A 270 -1.39 20.50 10.90
N SER A 271 -1.95 19.37 11.34
CA SER A 271 -1.27 18.07 11.22
C SER A 271 -0.97 17.74 9.76
N ILE A 272 0.03 16.90 9.55
CA ILE A 272 0.47 16.48 8.22
C ILE A 272 -0.68 15.88 7.39
N ILE A 273 -1.50 15.02 7.99
CA ILE A 273 -2.67 14.44 7.33
C ILE A 273 -3.61 15.53 6.83
N LYS A 274 -4.04 16.46 7.72
CA LYS A 274 -5.00 17.51 7.40
C LYS A 274 -4.43 18.55 6.43
N HIS A 275 -3.16 18.93 6.60
CA HIS A 275 -2.48 19.91 5.73
C HIS A 275 -2.50 19.48 4.26
N TRP A 276 -2.07 18.25 3.97
CA TRP A 276 -1.99 17.78 2.58
C TRP A 276 -3.36 17.46 1.97
N LEU A 277 -4.36 17.08 2.77
CA LEU A 277 -5.75 17.02 2.29
C LEU A 277 -6.26 18.41 1.87
N ARG A 278 -6.00 19.45 2.68
CA ARG A 278 -6.32 20.86 2.34
C ARG A 278 -5.51 21.36 1.14
N ALA A 279 -4.33 20.82 0.91
CA ALA A 279 -3.53 21.10 -0.28
C ALA A 279 -4.09 20.46 -1.55
N GLY A 280 -5.00 19.47 -1.44
CA GLY A 280 -5.72 18.87 -2.56
C GLY A 280 -5.59 17.35 -2.68
N ALA A 281 -4.87 16.69 -1.80
CA ALA A 281 -4.84 15.23 -1.76
C ALA A 281 -6.25 14.67 -1.52
N SER A 282 -6.56 13.54 -2.15
CA SER A 282 -7.85 12.85 -2.02
C SER A 282 -7.75 11.59 -1.15
N GLY A 283 -6.57 11.24 -0.69
CA GLY A 283 -6.36 10.08 0.14
C GLY A 283 -4.89 9.82 0.45
N TRP A 284 -4.70 8.78 1.26
CA TRP A 284 -3.39 8.31 1.68
C TRP A 284 -3.26 6.80 1.48
N ARG A 285 -2.11 6.35 1.03
CA ARG A 285 -1.67 4.97 1.16
C ARG A 285 -0.71 4.90 2.34
N LEU A 286 -0.93 3.99 3.27
CA LEU A 286 -0.03 3.77 4.39
C LEU A 286 1.03 2.75 4.02
N ASP A 287 2.28 3.20 4.04
CA ASP A 287 3.46 2.36 3.93
C ASP A 287 3.56 1.45 5.15
N VAL A 288 3.92 0.17 4.92
CA VAL A 288 4.05 -0.87 5.95
C VAL A 288 2.93 -0.83 7.00
N ALA A 289 1.67 -0.79 6.55
CA ALA A 289 0.51 -0.64 7.44
C ALA A 289 0.42 -1.74 8.51
N ASP A 290 1.02 -2.90 8.27
CA ASP A 290 1.07 -4.00 9.22
C ASP A 290 2.06 -3.77 10.37
N GLU A 291 2.91 -2.78 10.29
CA GLU A 291 3.79 -2.34 11.39
C GLU A 291 3.21 -1.16 12.19
N LEU A 292 2.22 -0.43 11.64
CA LEU A 292 1.55 0.66 12.36
C LEU A 292 0.54 0.12 13.39
N PRO A 293 0.44 0.67 14.60
CA PRO A 293 -0.60 0.30 15.56
C PRO A 293 -2.02 0.56 15.03
N ASP A 294 -2.98 -0.33 15.33
CA ASP A 294 -4.40 -0.17 14.95
C ASP A 294 -4.95 1.19 15.42
N GLU A 295 -4.61 1.61 16.65
CA GLU A 295 -5.02 2.90 17.20
C GLU A 295 -4.52 4.08 16.34
N PHE A 296 -3.28 4.00 15.84
CA PHE A 296 -2.70 5.04 14.99
C PHE A 296 -3.44 5.14 13.66
N ILE A 297 -3.71 3.99 13.01
CA ILE A 297 -4.46 3.94 11.75
C ILE A 297 -5.89 4.46 11.93
N ALA A 298 -6.56 4.07 13.03
CA ALA A 298 -7.90 4.54 13.36
C ALA A 298 -7.95 6.06 13.57
N LYS A 299 -6.94 6.64 14.23
CA LYS A 299 -6.79 8.10 14.39
C LYS A 299 -6.60 8.80 13.04
N ILE A 300 -5.77 8.25 12.15
CA ILE A 300 -5.64 8.79 10.77
C ILE A 300 -6.99 8.79 10.08
N ARG A 301 -7.72 7.68 10.12
CA ARG A 301 -9.05 7.58 9.50
C ARG A 301 -10.03 8.60 10.06
N ALA A 302 -10.04 8.78 11.37
CA ALA A 302 -10.90 9.77 12.03
C ALA A 302 -10.57 11.21 11.59
N ALA A 303 -9.28 11.59 11.58
CA ALA A 303 -8.84 12.90 11.14
C ALA A 303 -9.15 13.17 9.65
N MET A 304 -9.00 12.16 8.80
CA MET A 304 -9.38 12.24 7.38
C MET A 304 -10.89 12.46 7.22
N ASN A 305 -11.72 11.73 7.96
CA ASN A 305 -13.18 11.87 7.91
C ASN A 305 -13.65 13.25 8.44
N GLU A 306 -12.98 13.78 9.47
CA GLU A 306 -13.24 15.12 10.00
C GLU A 306 -12.95 16.19 8.94
N GLU A 307 -11.83 16.09 8.24
CA GLU A 307 -11.41 17.04 7.22
C GLU A 307 -12.24 16.92 5.93
N ASN A 308 -12.42 15.71 5.45
CA ASN A 308 -13.24 15.40 4.27
C ASN A 308 -13.63 13.90 4.24
N PRO A 309 -14.91 13.56 4.46
CA PRO A 309 -15.35 12.16 4.46
C PRO A 309 -15.25 11.46 3.10
N ASP A 310 -15.03 12.20 2.00
CA ASP A 310 -14.83 11.63 0.66
C ASP A 310 -13.34 11.35 0.36
N THR A 311 -12.54 11.09 1.39
CA THR A 311 -11.13 10.70 1.27
C THR A 311 -10.95 9.19 1.42
N TYR A 312 -9.93 8.64 0.74
CA TYR A 312 -9.65 7.21 0.73
C TYR A 312 -8.37 6.88 1.50
N LEU A 313 -8.44 5.95 2.45
CA LEU A 313 -7.30 5.40 3.16
C LEU A 313 -7.02 3.97 2.69
N LEU A 314 -5.88 3.77 2.04
CA LEU A 314 -5.39 2.49 1.55
C LEU A 314 -4.27 1.97 2.45
N GLY A 315 -4.31 0.70 2.83
CA GLY A 315 -3.22 0.07 3.59
C GLY A 315 -2.34 -0.83 2.72
N GLU A 316 -1.05 -0.83 2.94
CA GLU A 316 -0.16 -1.87 2.43
C GLU A 316 -0.14 -3.04 3.41
N VAL A 317 -0.75 -4.15 3.03
CA VAL A 317 -0.73 -5.43 3.75
C VAL A 317 -0.57 -6.55 2.73
N TRP A 318 0.37 -7.46 2.97
CA TRP A 318 0.77 -8.47 1.97
C TRP A 318 -0.07 -9.75 2.01
N GLU A 319 -0.87 -9.94 3.05
CA GLU A 319 -1.73 -11.11 3.24
C GLU A 319 -3.22 -10.72 3.29
N ASP A 320 -4.10 -11.67 3.64
CA ASP A 320 -5.49 -11.38 3.97
C ASP A 320 -5.56 -10.47 5.21
N GLY A 321 -6.03 -9.24 5.01
CA GLY A 321 -6.09 -8.24 6.06
C GLY A 321 -7.12 -8.51 7.16
N THR A 322 -8.05 -9.46 6.99
CA THR A 322 -9.04 -9.82 8.02
C THR A 322 -8.48 -10.80 9.03
N THR A 323 -7.55 -11.66 8.60
CA THR A 323 -6.95 -12.71 9.43
C THR A 323 -5.52 -12.42 9.86
N LYS A 324 -4.93 -11.33 9.36
CA LYS A 324 -3.54 -10.92 9.68
C LYS A 324 -3.34 -10.80 11.19
N ILE A 325 -2.27 -11.45 11.66
CA ILE A 325 -1.75 -11.28 13.01
C ILE A 325 -0.39 -10.60 12.91
N ALA A 326 -0.25 -9.46 13.54
CA ALA A 326 1.03 -8.77 13.71
C ALA A 326 1.19 -8.37 15.19
N TYR A 327 2.40 -8.43 15.72
CA TYR A 327 2.70 -8.12 17.12
C TYR A 327 1.81 -8.86 18.12
N SER A 328 1.51 -10.13 17.83
CA SER A 328 0.66 -11.02 18.64
C SER A 328 -0.82 -10.57 18.75
N GLN A 329 -1.25 -9.65 17.89
CA GLN A 329 -2.63 -9.16 17.84
C GLN A 329 -3.22 -9.38 16.46
N ARG A 330 -4.51 -9.76 16.40
CA ARG A 330 -5.26 -9.77 15.15
C ARG A 330 -5.58 -8.33 14.77
N ARG A 331 -5.23 -7.98 13.53
CA ARG A 331 -5.38 -6.62 13.02
C ARG A 331 -6.84 -6.35 12.60
N LYS A 332 -7.22 -5.07 12.61
CA LYS A 332 -8.60 -4.62 12.42
C LYS A 332 -8.82 -3.77 11.17
N TYR A 333 -7.88 -3.80 10.22
CA TYR A 333 -7.85 -2.92 9.05
C TYR A 333 -9.19 -2.72 8.36
N LEU A 334 -9.98 -3.80 8.18
CA LEU A 334 -11.19 -3.82 7.38
C LEU A 334 -12.48 -3.88 8.21
N LEU A 335 -12.42 -3.60 9.51
CA LEU A 335 -13.61 -3.56 10.36
C LEU A 335 -14.35 -2.20 10.32
N GLY A 336 -14.03 -1.33 9.34
CA GLY A 336 -14.75 -0.10 9.05
C GLY A 336 -14.24 1.15 9.77
N ARG A 337 -13.30 1.02 10.71
CA ARG A 337 -12.75 2.13 11.50
C ARG A 337 -11.33 2.53 11.13
N GLU A 338 -10.69 1.77 10.26
CA GLU A 338 -9.31 1.96 9.83
C GLU A 338 -9.25 2.20 8.32
N THR A 339 -8.70 1.28 7.53
CA THR A 339 -8.57 1.47 6.08
C THR A 339 -9.89 1.26 5.34
N ASN A 340 -10.03 1.92 4.18
CA ASN A 340 -11.15 1.64 3.26
C ASN A 340 -10.91 0.38 2.44
N GLY A 341 -9.65 0.06 2.16
CA GLY A 341 -9.23 -1.11 1.40
C GLY A 341 -7.72 -1.32 1.53
N LEU A 342 -7.23 -2.38 0.91
CA LEU A 342 -5.83 -2.78 0.97
C LEU A 342 -5.25 -2.93 -0.44
N MET A 343 -3.93 -2.84 -0.54
CA MET A 343 -3.17 -3.30 -1.69
C MET A 343 -3.33 -4.81 -1.80
N ASN A 344 -3.90 -5.31 -2.91
CA ASN A 344 -4.31 -6.70 -3.02
C ASN A 344 -3.15 -7.62 -3.46
N TYR A 345 -2.18 -7.80 -2.57
CA TYR A 345 -1.06 -8.74 -2.77
C TYR A 345 -1.54 -10.19 -2.94
N PRO A 346 -2.57 -10.69 -2.23
CA PRO A 346 -3.12 -12.01 -2.47
C PRO A 346 -3.60 -12.20 -3.91
N PHE A 347 -4.28 -11.21 -4.51
CA PHE A 347 -4.67 -11.25 -5.93
C PHE A 347 -3.45 -11.38 -6.85
N ARG A 348 -2.42 -10.55 -6.62
CA ARG A 348 -1.18 -10.61 -7.38
C ARG A 348 -0.53 -11.99 -7.30
N THR A 349 -0.39 -12.51 -6.09
CA THR A 349 0.27 -13.81 -5.84
C THR A 349 -0.47 -14.94 -6.54
N ALA A 350 -1.79 -15.01 -6.38
CA ALA A 350 -2.62 -16.06 -6.97
C ALA A 350 -2.67 -15.96 -8.50
N LEU A 351 -2.81 -14.75 -9.06
CA LEU A 351 -2.83 -14.55 -10.50
C LEU A 351 -1.47 -14.84 -11.15
N MET A 352 -0.37 -14.42 -10.53
CA MET A 352 0.98 -14.74 -11.03
C MET A 352 1.25 -16.25 -11.01
N ALA A 353 0.83 -16.95 -9.96
CA ALA A 353 0.94 -18.40 -9.90
C ALA A 353 0.17 -19.05 -11.05
N TYR A 354 -1.06 -18.63 -11.32
CA TYR A 354 -1.87 -19.13 -12.43
C TYR A 354 -1.23 -18.86 -13.80
N LEU A 355 -0.80 -17.65 -14.06
CA LEU A 355 -0.19 -17.26 -15.34
C LEU A 355 1.14 -17.99 -15.62
N LEU A 356 1.85 -18.38 -14.58
CA LEU A 356 3.12 -19.10 -14.68
C LEU A 356 2.94 -20.64 -14.69
N GLY A 357 1.72 -21.13 -14.84
CA GLY A 357 1.42 -22.55 -15.04
C GLY A 357 0.90 -23.28 -13.81
N GLY A 358 0.54 -22.56 -12.75
CA GLY A 358 -0.19 -23.12 -11.60
C GLY A 358 -1.64 -23.46 -11.94
N GLY A 359 -2.29 -24.24 -11.06
CA GLY A 359 -3.69 -24.64 -11.23
C GLY A 359 -4.65 -23.45 -11.08
N ALA A 360 -5.76 -23.48 -11.84
CA ALA A 360 -6.81 -22.45 -11.75
C ALA A 360 -7.56 -22.49 -10.40
N GLU A 361 -7.54 -23.64 -9.75
CA GLU A 361 -8.18 -23.87 -8.45
C GLU A 361 -7.59 -22.93 -7.39
N TYR A 362 -6.26 -22.82 -7.34
CA TYR A 362 -5.60 -21.93 -6.37
C TYR A 362 -6.02 -20.47 -6.56
N PHE A 363 -6.10 -20.00 -7.81
CA PHE A 363 -6.56 -18.62 -8.08
C PHE A 363 -8.03 -18.45 -7.68
N ARG A 364 -8.90 -19.40 -8.09
CA ARG A 364 -10.32 -19.37 -7.72
C ARG A 364 -10.52 -19.35 -6.21
N ASP A 365 -9.89 -20.29 -5.51
CA ASP A 365 -10.11 -20.49 -4.06
C ASP A 365 -9.58 -19.29 -3.27
N SER A 366 -8.41 -18.74 -3.64
CA SER A 366 -7.88 -17.51 -3.04
C SER A 366 -8.81 -16.30 -3.23
N MET A 367 -9.40 -16.16 -4.43
CA MET A 367 -10.30 -15.03 -4.71
C MET A 367 -11.67 -15.19 -4.03
N GLU A 368 -12.19 -16.41 -3.96
CA GLU A 368 -13.41 -16.70 -3.21
C GLU A 368 -13.21 -16.49 -1.71
N GLU A 369 -12.06 -16.86 -1.18
CA GLU A 369 -11.72 -16.60 0.22
C GLU A 369 -11.69 -15.10 0.54
N LEU A 370 -11.03 -14.27 -0.29
CA LEU A 370 -11.06 -12.82 -0.12
C LEU A 370 -12.49 -12.25 -0.23
N ARG A 371 -13.28 -12.73 -1.20
CA ARG A 371 -14.67 -12.29 -1.40
C ARG A 371 -15.54 -12.63 -0.19
N GLU A 372 -15.29 -13.76 0.45
CA GLU A 372 -16.00 -14.21 1.65
C GLU A 372 -15.56 -13.42 2.88
N ASN A 373 -14.24 -13.25 3.05
CA ASN A 373 -13.65 -12.67 4.25
C ASN A 373 -13.78 -11.14 4.31
N TYR A 374 -13.69 -10.44 3.17
CA TYR A 374 -13.70 -8.99 3.15
C TYR A 374 -15.12 -8.42 3.21
N PRO A 375 -15.35 -7.34 3.97
CA PRO A 375 -16.56 -6.53 3.77
C PRO A 375 -16.69 -6.12 2.29
N ALA A 376 -17.90 -6.14 1.75
CA ALA A 376 -18.11 -5.83 0.35
C ALA A 376 -17.49 -4.48 -0.08
N PRO A 377 -17.60 -3.37 0.68
CA PRO A 377 -16.94 -2.12 0.32
C PRO A 377 -15.41 -2.25 0.20
N ALA A 378 -14.76 -3.03 1.06
CA ALA A 378 -13.32 -3.25 1.05
C ALA A 378 -12.89 -4.18 -0.10
N PHE A 379 -13.68 -5.22 -0.40
CA PHE A 379 -13.42 -6.10 -1.54
C PHE A 379 -13.49 -5.35 -2.88
N TYR A 380 -14.54 -4.54 -3.08
CA TYR A 380 -14.70 -3.71 -4.28
C TYR A 380 -13.80 -2.46 -4.28
N GLY A 381 -13.27 -2.07 -3.12
CA GLY A 381 -12.28 -1.00 -2.95
C GLY A 381 -10.83 -1.48 -2.91
N ALA A 382 -10.56 -2.78 -3.03
CA ALA A 382 -9.19 -3.29 -3.03
C ALA A 382 -8.42 -2.80 -4.26
N MET A 383 -7.15 -2.44 -4.09
CA MET A 383 -6.28 -2.04 -5.19
C MET A 383 -5.60 -3.27 -5.78
N ASN A 384 -6.08 -3.73 -6.91
CA ASN A 384 -5.53 -4.89 -7.62
C ASN A 384 -4.36 -4.48 -8.50
N PHE A 385 -3.25 -5.22 -8.45
CA PHE A 385 -2.06 -4.90 -9.22
C PHE A 385 -1.25 -6.17 -9.55
N LEU A 386 -0.33 -6.02 -10.48
CA LEU A 386 0.62 -7.08 -10.86
C LEU A 386 2.08 -6.65 -10.71
N SER A 387 2.33 -5.35 -10.71
CA SER A 387 3.65 -4.78 -10.44
C SER A 387 3.53 -3.49 -9.63
N THR A 388 4.56 -3.23 -8.84
CA THR A 388 4.80 -1.99 -8.08
C THR A 388 6.29 -1.67 -8.17
N HIS A 389 6.72 -0.59 -7.55
CA HIS A 389 8.14 -0.26 -7.39
C HIS A 389 8.92 -1.30 -6.55
N ASP A 390 8.24 -2.13 -5.74
CA ASP A 390 8.83 -3.20 -4.91
C ASP A 390 8.94 -4.54 -5.62
N THR A 391 8.37 -4.65 -6.81
CA THR A 391 8.31 -5.93 -7.50
C THR A 391 9.13 -5.93 -8.78
N PRO A 392 9.67 -7.09 -9.22
CA PRO A 392 10.35 -7.18 -10.50
C PRO A 392 9.44 -6.82 -11.68
N ARG A 393 10.02 -6.38 -12.80
CA ARG A 393 9.29 -6.00 -14.02
C ARG A 393 8.41 -7.15 -14.52
N LEU A 394 7.12 -6.87 -14.64
CA LEU A 394 6.10 -7.87 -14.96
C LEU A 394 6.38 -8.60 -16.28
N LEU A 395 6.69 -7.85 -17.34
CA LEU A 395 6.99 -8.45 -18.66
C LEU A 395 8.16 -9.43 -18.60
N THR A 396 9.21 -9.09 -17.84
CA THR A 396 10.37 -9.96 -17.65
C THR A 396 9.97 -11.28 -16.96
N ILE A 397 9.21 -11.20 -15.85
CA ILE A 397 8.78 -12.40 -15.12
C ILE A 397 7.89 -13.29 -16.00
N LEU A 398 6.93 -12.71 -16.69
CA LEU A 398 6.00 -13.48 -17.54
C LEU A 398 6.70 -14.11 -18.75
N GLY A 399 7.73 -13.45 -19.28
CA GLY A 399 8.50 -13.96 -20.41
C GLY A 399 9.54 -15.02 -20.05
N LEU A 400 10.10 -14.95 -18.86
CA LEU A 400 11.24 -15.73 -18.44
C LEU A 400 10.97 -17.25 -18.49
N THR A 401 11.72 -18.00 -19.32
CA THR A 401 11.65 -19.46 -19.43
C THR A 401 12.90 -20.17 -18.90
N SER A 402 14.01 -19.44 -18.77
CA SER A 402 15.27 -19.90 -18.19
C SER A 402 15.43 -19.43 -16.74
N PRO A 403 16.40 -19.95 -15.99
CA PRO A 403 16.67 -19.44 -14.66
C PRO A 403 16.85 -17.91 -14.66
N ALA A 404 16.24 -17.25 -13.70
CA ALA A 404 16.36 -15.80 -13.53
C ALA A 404 17.83 -15.40 -13.29
N PRO A 405 18.27 -14.21 -13.77
CA PRO A 405 19.59 -13.68 -13.46
C PRO A 405 19.74 -13.53 -11.94
N GLN A 406 20.85 -14.05 -11.41
CA GLN A 406 21.03 -14.16 -9.95
C GLN A 406 21.67 -12.93 -9.35
N THR A 407 22.68 -12.38 -10.01
CA THR A 407 23.44 -11.23 -9.52
C THR A 407 22.82 -9.91 -9.98
N ARG A 408 23.19 -8.81 -9.32
CA ARG A 408 22.78 -7.45 -9.73
C ARG A 408 23.34 -7.09 -11.11
N ASP A 409 24.59 -7.45 -11.39
CA ASP A 409 25.23 -7.20 -12.69
C ASP A 409 24.53 -7.96 -13.82
N GLU A 410 24.17 -9.22 -13.60
CA GLU A 410 23.38 -9.98 -14.57
C GLU A 410 22.01 -9.34 -14.81
N ARG A 411 21.32 -8.91 -13.75
CA ARG A 411 20.01 -8.25 -13.86
C ARG A 411 20.07 -6.93 -14.61
N ALA A 412 21.13 -6.14 -14.41
CA ALA A 412 21.29 -4.83 -15.04
C ALA A 412 21.38 -4.90 -16.57
N VAL A 413 21.90 -5.99 -17.11
CA VAL A 413 22.08 -6.18 -18.57
C VAL A 413 21.16 -7.25 -19.16
N TYR A 414 20.28 -7.85 -18.33
CA TYR A 414 19.40 -8.92 -18.78
C TYR A 414 18.36 -8.43 -19.77
N GLN A 415 18.23 -9.15 -20.88
CA GLN A 415 17.19 -8.93 -21.88
C GLN A 415 16.52 -10.27 -22.22
N LEU A 416 15.19 -10.21 -22.39
CA LEU A 416 14.45 -11.38 -22.87
C LEU A 416 14.86 -11.71 -24.31
N SER A 417 14.94 -13.00 -24.62
CA SER A 417 15.01 -13.45 -26.02
C SER A 417 13.72 -13.07 -26.77
N ASP A 418 13.75 -13.05 -28.11
CA ASP A 418 12.57 -12.75 -28.92
C ASP A 418 11.39 -13.69 -28.61
N SER A 419 11.67 -14.97 -28.38
CA SER A 419 10.66 -15.97 -28.01
C SER A 419 10.09 -15.74 -26.62
N ASP A 420 10.92 -15.38 -25.65
CA ASP A 420 10.52 -15.07 -24.28
C ASP A 420 9.72 -13.76 -24.26
N LEU A 421 10.14 -12.76 -25.02
CA LEU A 421 9.39 -11.50 -25.18
C LEU A 421 8.00 -11.76 -25.77
N ALA A 422 7.89 -12.54 -26.84
CA ALA A 422 6.60 -12.88 -27.46
C ALA A 422 5.67 -13.62 -26.48
N ARG A 423 6.22 -14.56 -25.71
CA ARG A 423 5.49 -15.26 -24.63
C ARG A 423 5.04 -14.27 -23.55
N GLY A 424 5.96 -13.46 -23.05
CA GLY A 424 5.67 -12.44 -22.02
C GLY A 424 4.58 -11.48 -22.46
N MET A 425 4.60 -11.00 -23.69
CA MET A 425 3.58 -10.12 -24.27
C MET A 425 2.20 -10.80 -24.35
N SER A 426 2.15 -12.08 -24.66
CA SER A 426 0.89 -12.84 -24.71
C SER A 426 0.29 -13.00 -23.32
N LEU A 427 1.11 -13.37 -22.33
CA LEU A 427 0.69 -13.49 -20.93
C LEU A 427 0.34 -12.12 -20.32
N LEU A 428 1.06 -11.06 -20.66
CA LEU A 428 0.75 -9.71 -20.21
C LEU A 428 -0.63 -9.24 -20.67
N LYS A 429 -1.03 -9.55 -21.92
CA LYS A 429 -2.39 -9.25 -22.41
C LYS A 429 -3.47 -10.01 -21.65
N LEU A 430 -3.23 -11.29 -21.34
CA LEU A 430 -4.14 -12.08 -20.52
C LEU A 430 -4.21 -11.55 -19.09
N ALA A 431 -3.06 -11.22 -18.51
CA ALA A 431 -2.96 -10.59 -17.19
C ALA A 431 -3.74 -9.28 -17.11
N ALA A 432 -3.59 -8.42 -18.11
CA ALA A 432 -4.34 -7.16 -18.22
C ALA A 432 -5.86 -7.41 -18.31
N LEU A 433 -6.29 -8.38 -19.13
CA LEU A 433 -7.72 -8.73 -19.23
C LEU A 433 -8.28 -9.11 -17.86
N ILE A 434 -7.60 -9.97 -17.11
CA ILE A 434 -8.06 -10.39 -15.79
C ILE A 434 -8.03 -9.20 -14.81
N LEU A 435 -6.94 -8.43 -14.78
CA LEU A 435 -6.78 -7.28 -13.90
C LEU A 435 -7.92 -6.24 -14.09
N TYR A 436 -8.28 -5.95 -15.35
CA TYR A 436 -9.30 -4.94 -15.65
C TYR A 436 -10.75 -5.44 -15.53
N THR A 437 -10.96 -6.75 -15.45
CA THR A 437 -12.30 -7.33 -15.31
C THR A 437 -12.59 -7.88 -13.92
N PHE A 438 -11.56 -7.99 -13.06
CA PHE A 438 -11.73 -8.42 -11.68
C PHE A 438 -12.25 -7.26 -10.81
N PRO A 439 -13.15 -7.52 -9.82
CA PRO A 439 -13.63 -6.48 -8.92
C PRO A 439 -12.52 -5.79 -8.14
N GLY A 440 -12.62 -4.47 -7.99
CA GLY A 440 -11.62 -3.63 -7.31
C GLY A 440 -11.06 -2.53 -8.22
N SER A 441 -10.04 -1.81 -7.76
CA SER A 441 -9.35 -0.79 -8.53
C SER A 441 -8.14 -1.41 -9.25
N PRO A 442 -8.14 -1.56 -10.57
CA PRO A 442 -6.96 -2.01 -11.31
C PRO A 442 -5.86 -0.95 -11.24
N MET A 443 -4.64 -1.34 -10.87
CA MET A 443 -3.50 -0.44 -10.82
C MET A 443 -2.47 -0.80 -11.88
N LEU A 444 -1.93 0.23 -12.52
CA LEU A 444 -0.77 0.21 -13.41
C LEU A 444 0.43 0.87 -12.73
N TYR A 445 1.64 0.34 -13.04
CA TYR A 445 2.92 0.90 -12.63
C TYR A 445 3.90 0.88 -13.80
#